data_92b55b1fdfc9e6be22d40d98dcaa2bca
#
_entry.id   92b55b1fdfc9e6be22d40d98dcaa2bca
#
_cell.length_a   1.000
_cell.length_b   1.000
_cell.length_c   1.000
_cell.angle_alpha   90.00
_cell.angle_beta   90.00
_cell.angle_gamma   90.00
#
_symmetry.space_group_name_H-M   'P 1'
#
loop_
_entity.id
_entity.type
_entity.pdbx_description
1 polymer ?
#
loop_
_entity_poly.entity_id
_entity_poly.type
_entity_poly.pdbx_seq_one_letter_code
_entity_poly.pdbx_strand_id
1 'polypeptide(L)'
;MSTTHIEIETVDQLRAAAPDLAGQVVQGVDLTGCSNLLRHCDVSTTIFLGCSTSARLAAWLRARGALIFPAIPGVPFDPYHPGAYTAEELYNDIGDGYHATLDAAIDRWRRGLATPPRLRDTLATALHDDAMTDALDDLLAGTDPTMTVGVMGGHSVTRDSDDYRLAADLGAALAGTGHLVTTGGGPGAMEATNLGAACPPDLLDESLDRLRKVAGTADVTT
;
A
#
# COMPACT_ATOMS: atom_id res chain seq x y z
N MET A 1 -14.36 -5.34 -17.25
CA MET A 1 -15.21 -4.47 -16.42
C MET A 1 -14.77 -4.72 -14.99
N SER A 2 -13.91 -3.85 -14.46
CA SER A 2 -13.54 -3.89 -13.03
C SER A 2 -14.79 -3.49 -12.26
N THR A 3 -15.31 -4.38 -11.44
CA THR A 3 -16.34 -4.07 -10.46
C THR A 3 -15.61 -3.35 -9.33
N THR A 4 -15.68 -2.02 -9.34
CA THR A 4 -15.25 -1.22 -8.18
C THR A 4 -16.05 -1.70 -6.99
N HIS A 5 -15.44 -2.52 -6.14
CA HIS A 5 -16.03 -2.90 -4.87
C HIS A 5 -15.93 -1.68 -3.95
N ILE A 6 -17.07 -1.19 -3.48
CA ILE A 6 -17.06 -0.14 -2.45
C ILE A 6 -16.67 -0.84 -1.16
N GLU A 7 -15.47 -0.58 -0.69
CA GLU A 7 -14.97 -1.08 0.58
C GLU A 7 -15.52 -0.25 1.73
N ILE A 8 -15.96 -0.94 2.77
CA ILE A 8 -16.48 -0.34 4.00
C ILE A 8 -15.39 -0.45 5.06
N GLU A 9 -14.73 0.67 5.36
CA GLU A 9 -13.56 0.72 6.26
C GLU A 9 -13.86 1.36 7.62
N THR A 10 -15.06 1.95 7.76
CA THR A 10 -15.46 2.61 8.99
C THR A 10 -16.84 2.17 9.45
N VAL A 11 -17.10 2.31 10.77
CA VAL A 11 -18.43 2.04 11.34
C VAL A 11 -19.50 2.97 10.76
N ASP A 12 -19.13 4.19 10.38
CA ASP A 12 -20.07 5.14 9.80
C ASP A 12 -20.44 4.78 8.36
N GLN A 13 -19.47 4.34 7.56
CA GLN A 13 -19.75 3.74 6.24
C GLN A 13 -20.61 2.49 6.35
N LEU A 14 -20.32 1.61 7.35
CA LEU A 14 -21.12 0.43 7.62
C LEU A 14 -22.58 0.79 7.95
N ARG A 15 -22.80 1.84 8.72
CA ARG A 15 -24.15 2.35 9.02
C ARG A 15 -24.84 2.92 7.78
N ALA A 16 -24.09 3.62 6.94
CA ALA A 16 -24.63 4.21 5.71
C ALA A 16 -25.03 3.15 4.68
N ALA A 17 -24.29 2.04 4.60
CA ALA A 17 -24.56 0.93 3.70
C ALA A 17 -25.72 0.02 4.18
N ALA A 18 -26.06 0.06 5.49
CA ALA A 18 -27.17 -0.72 6.02
C ALA A 18 -28.52 -0.33 5.38
N PRO A 19 -29.49 -1.25 5.20
CA PRO A 19 -29.46 -2.64 5.67
C PRO A 19 -28.89 -3.67 4.66
N ASP A 20 -28.51 -3.28 3.47
CA ASP A 20 -28.06 -4.18 2.41
C ASP A 20 -26.53 -4.20 2.32
N LEU A 21 -25.94 -5.24 2.92
CA LEU A 21 -24.51 -5.49 2.86
C LEU A 21 -24.16 -6.69 1.98
N ALA A 22 -25.15 -7.27 1.31
CA ALA A 22 -24.92 -8.46 0.48
C ALA A 22 -23.88 -8.18 -0.61
N GLY A 23 -22.82 -9.01 -0.67
CA GLY A 23 -21.73 -8.86 -1.63
C GLY A 23 -20.77 -7.70 -1.38
N GLN A 24 -20.93 -6.94 -0.30
CA GLN A 24 -20.01 -5.86 0.07
C GLN A 24 -18.74 -6.41 0.75
N VAL A 25 -17.66 -5.63 0.70
CA VAL A 25 -16.42 -5.88 1.45
C VAL A 25 -16.37 -4.95 2.66
N VAL A 26 -16.10 -5.48 3.85
CA VAL A 26 -15.93 -4.75 5.10
C VAL A 26 -14.53 -5.04 5.61
N GLN A 27 -13.67 -4.02 5.69
CA GLN A 27 -12.25 -4.18 5.92
C GLN A 27 -11.77 -3.41 7.16
N GLY A 28 -11.03 -4.07 8.05
CA GLY A 28 -10.39 -3.45 9.21
C GLY A 28 -11.32 -2.89 10.28
N VAL A 29 -12.65 -3.08 10.18
CA VAL A 29 -13.64 -2.46 11.06
C VAL A 29 -13.74 -3.21 12.39
N ASP A 30 -13.77 -2.46 13.52
CA ASP A 30 -14.15 -3.02 14.81
C ASP A 30 -15.67 -3.21 14.91
N LEU A 31 -16.08 -4.47 14.79
CA LEU A 31 -17.49 -4.89 14.82
C LEU A 31 -18.00 -5.21 16.24
N THR A 32 -17.20 -5.04 17.29
CA THR A 32 -17.58 -5.46 18.66
C THR A 32 -18.84 -4.76 19.15
N GLY A 33 -19.06 -3.50 18.76
CA GLY A 33 -20.26 -2.71 19.03
C GLY A 33 -21.37 -2.82 17.98
N CYS A 34 -21.16 -3.50 16.87
CA CYS A 34 -22.04 -3.45 15.69
C CYS A 34 -23.06 -4.60 15.63
N SER A 35 -23.15 -5.46 16.65
CA SER A 35 -24.01 -6.65 16.65
C SER A 35 -25.49 -6.35 16.38
N ASN A 36 -26.01 -5.26 16.94
CA ASN A 36 -27.41 -4.87 16.73
C ASN A 36 -27.67 -4.38 15.30
N LEU A 37 -26.75 -3.59 14.76
CA LEU A 37 -26.83 -3.12 13.38
C LEU A 37 -26.82 -4.29 12.40
N LEU A 38 -25.80 -5.15 12.48
CA LEU A 38 -25.59 -6.26 11.56
C LEU A 38 -26.75 -7.28 11.60
N ARG A 39 -27.46 -7.45 12.75
CA ARG A 39 -28.61 -8.34 12.84
C ARG A 39 -29.80 -7.92 11.98
N HIS A 40 -29.86 -6.66 11.56
CA HIS A 40 -30.91 -6.11 10.72
C HIS A 40 -30.45 -5.94 9.26
N CYS A 41 -29.23 -6.40 8.95
CA CYS A 41 -28.68 -6.33 7.60
C CYS A 41 -28.75 -7.68 6.88
N ASP A 42 -28.91 -7.63 5.57
CA ASP A 42 -28.56 -8.77 4.72
C ASP A 42 -27.03 -8.80 4.58
N VAL A 43 -26.45 -9.85 5.16
CA VAL A 43 -25.00 -10.08 5.15
C VAL A 43 -24.62 -11.27 4.27
N SER A 44 -25.54 -11.73 3.43
CA SER A 44 -25.27 -12.85 2.53
C SER A 44 -24.14 -12.47 1.56
N THR A 45 -23.14 -13.35 1.44
CA THR A 45 -21.95 -13.14 0.60
C THR A 45 -21.08 -11.90 0.97
N THR A 46 -21.38 -11.20 2.07
CA THR A 46 -20.50 -10.12 2.58
C THR A 46 -19.14 -10.71 2.98
N ILE A 47 -18.08 -10.03 2.62
CA ILE A 47 -16.70 -10.42 2.96
C ILE A 47 -16.21 -9.50 4.09
N PHE A 48 -15.77 -10.07 5.20
CA PHE A 48 -15.17 -9.35 6.31
C PHE A 48 -13.67 -9.67 6.36
N LEU A 49 -12.84 -8.68 6.11
CA LEU A 49 -11.38 -8.77 6.07
C LEU A 49 -10.76 -8.11 7.29
N GLY A 50 -9.99 -8.83 8.08
CA GLY A 50 -9.27 -8.27 9.23
C GLY A 50 -10.14 -7.65 10.33
N CYS A 51 -11.46 -7.78 10.27
CA CYS A 51 -12.38 -7.15 11.21
C CYS A 51 -12.29 -7.77 12.61
N SER A 52 -12.27 -6.91 13.64
CA SER A 52 -12.39 -7.34 15.02
C SER A 52 -13.85 -7.71 15.34
N THR A 53 -14.09 -8.93 15.83
CA THR A 53 -15.43 -9.39 16.15
C THR A 53 -15.45 -10.41 17.28
N SER A 54 -16.58 -10.52 17.97
CA SER A 54 -16.77 -11.60 18.97
C SER A 54 -17.02 -12.93 18.28
N ALA A 55 -16.58 -14.02 18.91
CA ALA A 55 -16.82 -15.38 18.39
C ALA A 55 -18.32 -15.66 18.13
N ARG A 56 -19.21 -15.10 18.96
CA ARG A 56 -20.66 -15.22 18.78
C ARG A 56 -21.18 -14.51 17.54
N LEU A 57 -20.67 -13.28 17.28
CA LEU A 57 -21.06 -12.53 16.08
C LEU A 57 -20.48 -13.19 14.84
N ALA A 58 -19.23 -13.62 14.85
CA ALA A 58 -18.60 -14.33 13.74
C ALA A 58 -19.36 -15.62 13.37
N ALA A 59 -19.77 -16.41 14.36
CA ALA A 59 -20.59 -17.62 14.11
C ALA A 59 -21.95 -17.27 13.49
N TRP A 60 -22.58 -16.18 13.95
CA TRP A 60 -23.86 -15.72 13.44
C TRP A 60 -23.75 -15.22 11.99
N LEU A 61 -22.72 -14.46 11.66
CA LEU A 61 -22.44 -13.97 10.31
C LEU A 61 -22.20 -15.14 9.33
N ARG A 62 -21.34 -16.09 9.71
CA ARG A 62 -21.07 -17.30 8.88
C ARG A 62 -22.32 -18.11 8.62
N ALA A 63 -23.19 -18.26 9.61
CA ALA A 63 -24.46 -18.98 9.46
C ALA A 63 -25.40 -18.31 8.44
N ARG A 64 -25.16 -17.08 8.06
CA ARG A 64 -25.90 -16.30 7.05
C ARG A 64 -25.17 -16.14 5.72
N GLY A 65 -24.08 -16.86 5.53
CA GLY A 65 -23.33 -16.89 4.27
C GLY A 65 -22.27 -15.83 4.14
N ALA A 66 -21.96 -15.07 5.22
CA ALA A 66 -20.83 -14.16 5.22
C ALA A 66 -19.50 -14.92 5.26
N LEU A 67 -18.51 -14.40 4.55
CA LEU A 67 -17.13 -14.87 4.58
C LEU A 67 -16.34 -14.01 5.58
N ILE A 68 -15.58 -14.64 6.47
CA ILE A 68 -14.80 -13.93 7.48
C ILE A 68 -13.35 -14.41 7.41
N PHE A 69 -12.48 -13.50 7.07
CA PHE A 69 -11.04 -13.66 7.05
C PHE A 69 -10.44 -12.91 8.25
N PRO A 70 -9.95 -13.61 9.25
CA PRO A 70 -9.40 -12.98 10.45
C PRO A 70 -8.03 -12.37 10.16
N ALA A 71 -7.56 -11.48 11.03
CA ALA A 71 -6.18 -11.00 10.99
C ALA A 71 -5.19 -12.18 10.96
N ILE A 72 -4.17 -12.09 10.14
CA ILE A 72 -3.13 -13.13 9.97
C ILE A 72 -1.95 -12.76 10.88
N PRO A 73 -1.71 -13.50 11.98
CA PRO A 73 -0.62 -13.15 12.90
C PRO A 73 0.75 -13.54 12.35
N GLY A 74 1.78 -12.80 12.77
CA GLY A 74 3.18 -13.12 12.49
C GLY A 74 3.66 -12.73 11.09
N VAL A 75 2.98 -11.80 10.46
CA VAL A 75 3.44 -11.04 9.30
C VAL A 75 3.70 -9.59 9.72
N PRO A 76 4.67 -8.88 9.13
CA PRO A 76 5.01 -7.51 9.52
C PRO A 76 4.13 -6.43 8.89
N PHE A 77 3.18 -6.81 8.04
CA PHE A 77 2.27 -5.93 7.32
C PHE A 77 0.82 -6.32 7.58
N ASP A 78 -0.10 -5.43 7.29
CA ASP A 78 -1.53 -5.75 7.23
C ASP A 78 -1.86 -6.35 5.85
N PRO A 79 -2.26 -7.64 5.76
CA PRO A 79 -2.69 -8.24 4.49
C PRO A 79 -3.93 -7.60 3.88
N TYR A 80 -4.65 -6.81 4.66
CA TYR A 80 -5.86 -6.09 4.27
C TYR A 80 -5.64 -4.58 4.34
N HIS A 81 -4.48 -4.11 3.90
CA HIS A 81 -4.14 -2.68 3.95
C HIS A 81 -5.10 -1.89 3.04
N PRO A 82 -5.76 -0.85 3.57
CA PRO A 82 -6.89 -0.20 2.88
C PRO A 82 -6.49 0.71 1.71
N GLY A 83 -5.23 0.80 1.37
CA GLY A 83 -4.77 1.66 0.28
C GLY A 83 -3.29 1.48 0.00
N ALA A 84 -2.73 2.29 -0.87
CA ALA A 84 -1.30 2.30 -1.12
C ALA A 84 -0.55 2.83 0.09
N TYR A 85 0.57 2.20 0.45
CA TYR A 85 1.42 2.69 1.52
C TYR A 85 1.95 4.09 1.24
N THR A 86 1.89 4.94 2.23
CA THR A 86 2.58 6.23 2.22
C THR A 86 4.06 6.07 2.60
N ALA A 87 4.88 7.05 2.22
CA ALA A 87 6.28 7.08 2.67
C ALA A 87 6.38 7.16 4.21
N GLU A 88 5.43 7.82 4.88
CA GLU A 88 5.40 7.91 6.33
C GLU A 88 5.12 6.56 6.98
N GLU A 89 4.18 5.77 6.48
CA GLU A 89 3.90 4.41 6.98
C GLU A 89 5.10 3.48 6.81
N LEU A 90 5.77 3.55 5.65
CA LEU A 90 6.92 2.68 5.38
C LEU A 90 8.18 3.07 6.14
N TYR A 91 8.41 4.38 6.38
CA TYR A 91 9.69 4.92 6.85
C TYR A 91 9.60 5.76 8.13
N ASN A 92 8.51 5.69 8.89
CA ASN A 92 8.30 6.49 10.11
C ASN A 92 9.49 6.42 11.08
N ASP A 93 10.06 5.22 11.26
CA ASP A 93 11.15 4.96 12.19
C ASP A 93 12.55 5.09 11.55
N ILE A 94 12.67 5.79 10.40
CA ILE A 94 13.94 5.96 9.68
C ILE A 94 15.02 6.66 10.52
N GLY A 95 14.63 7.45 11.52
CA GLY A 95 15.54 8.12 12.46
C GLY A 95 16.38 7.14 13.29
N ASP A 96 15.86 5.94 13.55
CA ASP A 96 16.57 4.85 14.24
C ASP A 96 17.35 3.95 13.27
N GLY A 97 17.38 4.31 12.00
CA GLY A 97 18.02 3.61 10.90
C GLY A 97 17.04 2.77 10.08
N TYR A 98 17.39 2.52 8.81
CA TYR A 98 16.55 1.78 7.88
C TYR A 98 16.05 0.43 8.42
N HIS A 99 16.86 -0.26 9.20
CA HIS A 99 16.50 -1.56 9.79
C HIS A 99 15.32 -1.51 10.76
N ALA A 100 14.97 -0.33 11.29
CA ALA A 100 13.82 -0.15 12.17
C ALA A 100 12.50 0.04 11.41
N THR A 101 12.55 0.39 10.13
CA THR A 101 11.37 0.73 9.31
C THR A 101 10.49 -0.47 8.99
N LEU A 102 9.22 -0.19 8.68
CA LEU A 102 8.27 -1.20 8.21
C LEU A 102 8.74 -1.83 6.90
N ASP A 103 9.26 -1.02 5.96
CA ASP A 103 9.80 -1.51 4.68
C ASP A 103 10.90 -2.55 4.89
N ALA A 104 11.87 -2.27 5.78
CA ALA A 104 12.91 -3.22 6.13
C ALA A 104 12.37 -4.48 6.83
N ALA A 105 11.31 -4.36 7.61
CA ALA A 105 10.67 -5.51 8.27
C ALA A 105 9.99 -6.42 7.24
N ILE A 106 9.30 -5.85 6.26
CA ILE A 106 8.66 -6.58 5.16
C ILE A 106 9.72 -7.30 4.31
N ASP A 107 10.79 -6.60 3.92
CA ASP A 107 11.89 -7.19 3.15
C ASP A 107 12.55 -8.37 3.88
N ARG A 108 12.87 -8.19 5.18
CA ARG A 108 13.42 -9.29 6.00
C ARG A 108 12.47 -10.49 6.07
N TRP A 109 11.17 -10.24 6.28
CA TRP A 109 10.17 -11.30 6.30
C TRP A 109 10.12 -12.06 4.97
N ARG A 110 10.07 -11.32 3.84
CA ARG A 110 10.04 -11.90 2.50
C ARG A 110 11.27 -12.77 2.21
N ARG A 111 12.47 -12.28 2.55
CA ARG A 111 13.72 -13.06 2.41
C ARG A 111 13.78 -14.28 3.31
N GLY A 112 13.10 -14.26 4.45
CA GLY A 112 13.02 -15.36 5.41
C GLY A 112 11.98 -16.42 5.07
N LEU A 113 11.22 -16.28 4.00
CA LEU A 113 10.21 -17.26 3.61
C LEU A 113 10.85 -18.62 3.25
N ALA A 114 10.20 -19.69 3.71
CA ALA A 114 10.59 -21.05 3.33
C ALA A 114 10.33 -21.29 1.82
N THR A 115 11.05 -22.23 1.25
CA THR A 115 10.84 -22.68 -0.12
C THR A 115 10.43 -24.17 -0.13
N PRO A 116 9.14 -24.51 -0.42
CA PRO A 116 8.01 -23.62 -0.70
C PRO A 116 7.53 -22.86 0.56
N PRO A 117 6.85 -21.70 0.40
CA PRO A 117 6.31 -20.96 1.53
C PRO A 117 5.24 -21.76 2.27
N ARG A 118 5.04 -21.46 3.56
CA ARG A 118 3.94 -22.05 4.33
C ARG A 118 2.61 -21.48 3.85
N LEU A 119 1.52 -22.26 3.96
CA LEU A 119 0.18 -21.83 3.53
C LEU A 119 -0.23 -20.47 4.10
N ARG A 120 0.04 -20.21 5.38
CA ARG A 120 -0.23 -18.92 6.02
C ARG A 120 0.47 -17.77 5.31
N ASP A 121 1.75 -17.94 4.99
CA ASP A 121 2.58 -16.91 4.36
C ASP A 121 2.14 -16.69 2.91
N THR A 122 1.74 -17.75 2.21
CA THR A 122 1.14 -17.67 0.87
C THR A 122 -0.17 -16.90 0.88
N LEU A 123 -1.05 -17.17 1.86
CA LEU A 123 -2.34 -16.47 1.98
C LEU A 123 -2.14 -14.99 2.31
N ALA A 124 -1.22 -14.67 3.26
CA ALA A 124 -0.93 -13.29 3.61
C ALA A 124 -0.38 -12.50 2.42
N THR A 125 0.54 -13.11 1.65
CA THR A 125 1.09 -12.49 0.43
C THR A 125 -0.02 -12.27 -0.61
N ALA A 126 -0.85 -13.27 -0.87
CA ALA A 126 -1.88 -13.17 -1.91
C ALA A 126 -2.93 -12.10 -1.58
N LEU A 127 -3.35 -12.01 -0.32
CA LEU A 127 -4.31 -10.97 0.11
C LEU A 127 -3.69 -9.58 0.06
N HIS A 128 -2.45 -9.44 0.47
CA HIS A 128 -1.74 -8.16 0.40
C HIS A 128 -1.50 -7.73 -1.05
N ASP A 129 -1.11 -8.63 -1.93
CA ASP A 129 -0.89 -8.32 -3.35
C ASP A 129 -2.20 -7.91 -4.03
N ASP A 130 -3.33 -8.51 -3.64
CA ASP A 130 -4.68 -8.14 -4.10
C ASP A 130 -5.04 -6.72 -3.62
N ALA A 131 -4.88 -6.45 -2.32
CA ALA A 131 -5.12 -5.13 -1.74
C ALA A 131 -4.26 -4.03 -2.38
N MET A 132 -2.98 -4.32 -2.66
CA MET A 132 -2.10 -3.34 -3.34
C MET A 132 -2.49 -3.13 -4.81
N THR A 133 -3.00 -4.15 -5.47
CA THR A 133 -3.51 -4.05 -6.86
C THR A 133 -4.76 -3.17 -6.90
N ASP A 134 -5.69 -3.38 -5.97
CA ASP A 134 -6.91 -2.58 -5.85
C ASP A 134 -6.58 -1.12 -5.51
N ALA A 135 -5.69 -0.89 -4.56
CA ALA A 135 -5.20 0.45 -4.21
C ALA A 135 -4.54 1.18 -5.41
N LEU A 136 -3.83 0.44 -6.26
CA LEU A 136 -3.26 1.01 -7.49
C LEU A 136 -4.35 1.35 -8.50
N ASP A 137 -5.33 0.48 -8.69
CA ASP A 137 -6.45 0.70 -9.59
C ASP A 137 -7.27 1.93 -9.15
N ASP A 138 -7.50 2.10 -7.85
CA ASP A 138 -8.18 3.27 -7.28
C ASP A 138 -7.37 4.55 -7.49
N LEU A 139 -6.06 4.52 -7.26
CA LEU A 139 -5.17 5.66 -7.52
C LEU A 139 -5.21 6.08 -9.00
N LEU A 140 -5.28 5.12 -9.91
CA LEU A 140 -5.29 5.37 -11.34
C LEU A 140 -6.68 5.70 -11.90
N ALA A 141 -7.76 5.32 -11.23
CA ALA A 141 -9.14 5.53 -11.68
C ALA A 141 -9.50 7.01 -11.96
N GLY A 142 -8.87 7.92 -11.21
CA GLY A 142 -9.03 9.37 -11.39
C GLY A 142 -8.01 10.01 -12.34
N THR A 143 -7.11 9.24 -12.94
CA THR A 143 -5.99 9.73 -13.75
C THR A 143 -6.20 9.39 -15.22
N ASP A 144 -5.96 10.34 -16.12
CA ASP A 144 -5.90 10.06 -17.55
C ASP A 144 -4.67 9.17 -17.86
N PRO A 145 -4.85 7.96 -18.39
CA PRO A 145 -3.73 7.07 -18.71
C PRO A 145 -2.69 7.70 -19.64
N THR A 146 -3.08 8.66 -20.47
CA THR A 146 -2.17 9.39 -21.38
C THR A 146 -1.29 10.39 -20.63
N MET A 147 -1.65 10.72 -19.38
CA MET A 147 -0.90 11.59 -18.49
C MET A 147 -0.09 10.83 -17.44
N THR A 148 0.04 9.51 -17.58
CA THR A 148 0.88 8.68 -16.69
C THR A 148 2.17 8.29 -17.39
N VAL A 149 3.31 8.54 -16.74
CA VAL A 149 4.64 8.23 -17.27
C VAL A 149 5.37 7.29 -16.32
N GLY A 150 5.67 6.08 -16.80
CA GLY A 150 6.46 5.09 -16.07
C GLY A 150 7.95 5.24 -16.34
N VAL A 151 8.77 5.37 -15.29
CA VAL A 151 10.24 5.39 -15.40
C VAL A 151 10.82 4.14 -14.75
N MET A 152 11.55 3.34 -15.53
CA MET A 152 12.07 2.04 -15.10
C MET A 152 13.56 1.92 -15.44
N GLY A 153 14.32 1.27 -14.56
CA GLY A 153 15.75 1.00 -14.76
C GLY A 153 16.67 2.05 -14.15
N GLY A 154 17.93 2.08 -14.59
CA GLY A 154 18.92 3.05 -14.13
C GLY A 154 19.42 2.83 -12.69
N HIS A 155 19.41 1.60 -12.16
CA HIS A 155 19.81 1.27 -10.78
C HIS A 155 21.26 1.65 -10.44
N SER A 156 22.13 1.69 -11.43
CA SER A 156 23.55 2.00 -11.26
C SER A 156 23.86 3.49 -11.33
N VAL A 157 22.87 4.33 -11.58
CA VAL A 157 23.02 5.78 -11.61
C VAL A 157 23.25 6.27 -10.18
N THR A 158 24.41 6.88 -9.94
CA THR A 158 24.80 7.37 -8.60
C THR A 158 24.28 8.78 -8.36
N ARG A 159 24.01 9.12 -7.09
CA ARG A 159 23.43 10.41 -6.67
C ARG A 159 24.29 11.63 -7.00
N ASP A 160 25.56 11.45 -7.28
CA ASP A 160 26.53 12.49 -7.66
C ASP A 160 26.71 12.64 -9.17
N SER A 161 26.06 11.80 -9.98
CA SER A 161 26.19 11.82 -11.44
C SER A 161 25.28 12.86 -12.10
N ASP A 162 25.67 13.30 -13.30
CA ASP A 162 24.84 14.17 -14.14
C ASP A 162 23.57 13.46 -14.59
N ASP A 163 23.62 12.14 -14.80
CA ASP A 163 22.44 11.34 -15.16
C ASP A 163 21.38 11.32 -14.03
N TYR A 164 21.81 11.32 -12.76
CA TYR A 164 20.89 11.43 -11.63
C TYR A 164 20.18 12.79 -11.61
N ARG A 165 20.96 13.86 -11.83
CA ARG A 165 20.42 15.20 -11.96
C ARG A 165 19.42 15.30 -13.12
N LEU A 166 19.76 14.77 -14.30
CA LEU A 166 18.91 14.78 -15.48
C LEU A 166 17.59 14.03 -15.22
N ALA A 167 17.65 12.89 -14.53
CA ALA A 167 16.46 12.14 -14.16
C ALA A 167 15.56 12.91 -13.18
N ALA A 168 16.13 13.64 -12.21
CA ALA A 168 15.37 14.50 -11.31
C ALA A 168 14.71 15.67 -12.06
N ASP A 169 15.44 16.33 -12.94
CA ASP A 169 14.92 17.43 -13.78
C ASP A 169 13.78 16.94 -14.69
N LEU A 170 13.89 15.71 -15.23
CA LEU A 170 12.81 15.06 -15.99
C LEU A 170 11.55 14.87 -15.12
N GLY A 171 11.71 14.35 -13.91
CA GLY A 171 10.60 14.18 -12.97
C GLY A 171 9.89 15.50 -12.67
N ALA A 172 10.65 16.55 -12.37
CA ALA A 172 10.12 17.88 -12.12
C ALA A 172 9.39 18.47 -13.35
N ALA A 173 9.93 18.27 -14.55
CA ALA A 173 9.32 18.74 -15.79
C ALA A 173 7.98 18.00 -16.07
N LEU A 174 7.94 16.68 -15.87
CA LEU A 174 6.73 15.87 -16.04
C LEU A 174 5.64 16.30 -15.05
N ALA A 175 5.97 16.41 -13.76
CA ALA A 175 5.03 16.86 -12.74
C ALA A 175 4.55 18.29 -13.01
N GLY A 176 5.43 19.19 -13.45
CA GLY A 176 5.10 20.57 -13.83
C GLY A 176 4.12 20.69 -15.00
N THR A 177 4.02 19.65 -15.82
CA THR A 177 3.05 19.56 -16.92
C THR A 177 1.81 18.73 -16.55
N GLY A 178 1.67 18.33 -15.29
CA GLY A 178 0.51 17.62 -14.76
C GLY A 178 0.53 16.10 -14.98
N HIS A 179 1.68 15.52 -15.36
CA HIS A 179 1.80 14.07 -15.49
C HIS A 179 1.96 13.41 -14.13
N LEU A 180 1.33 12.26 -13.96
CA LEU A 180 1.62 11.33 -12.88
C LEU A 180 2.90 10.55 -13.21
N VAL A 181 3.92 10.70 -12.38
CA VAL A 181 5.17 9.94 -12.52
C VAL A 181 5.09 8.69 -11.66
N THR A 182 5.32 7.54 -12.27
CA THR A 182 5.38 6.23 -11.60
C THR A 182 6.72 5.56 -11.84
N THR A 183 7.23 4.84 -10.87
CA THR A 183 8.49 4.10 -11.02
C THR A 183 8.40 2.73 -10.35
N GLY A 184 9.41 1.89 -10.54
CA GLY A 184 9.54 0.62 -9.83
C GLY A 184 10.11 0.75 -8.40
N GLY A 185 10.27 1.97 -7.86
CA GLY A 185 10.76 2.20 -6.50
C GLY A 185 12.24 1.89 -6.27
N GLY A 186 13.01 1.60 -7.31
CA GLY A 186 14.43 1.27 -7.18
C GLY A 186 15.34 2.51 -7.06
N PRO A 187 16.62 2.32 -6.69
CA PRO A 187 17.59 3.39 -6.60
C PRO A 187 17.95 3.97 -7.97
N GLY A 188 18.74 5.03 -7.96
CA GLY A 188 19.29 5.67 -9.15
C GLY A 188 18.28 6.51 -9.91
N ALA A 189 18.10 6.28 -11.21
CA ALA A 189 17.24 7.12 -12.04
C ALA A 189 15.76 7.12 -11.58
N MET A 190 15.26 6.01 -11.07
CA MET A 190 13.89 5.90 -10.54
C MET A 190 13.73 6.75 -9.28
N GLU A 191 14.67 6.66 -8.33
CA GLU A 191 14.71 7.50 -7.13
C GLU A 191 14.77 8.98 -7.51
N ALA A 192 15.69 9.34 -8.43
CA ALA A 192 15.86 10.71 -8.88
C ALA A 192 14.60 11.29 -9.51
N THR A 193 13.94 10.51 -10.37
CA THR A 193 12.73 10.96 -11.05
C THR A 193 11.58 11.17 -10.06
N ASN A 194 11.41 10.27 -9.08
CA ASN A 194 10.42 10.44 -8.01
C ASN A 194 10.72 11.69 -7.17
N LEU A 195 12.00 11.89 -6.81
CA LEU A 195 12.41 13.10 -6.10
C LEU A 195 12.02 14.37 -6.87
N GLY A 196 12.36 14.42 -8.16
CA GLY A 196 12.04 15.57 -9.00
C GLY A 196 10.55 15.82 -9.12
N ALA A 197 9.74 14.76 -9.25
CA ALA A 197 8.29 14.85 -9.36
C ALA A 197 7.60 15.30 -8.06
N ALA A 198 8.13 14.88 -6.90
CA ALA A 198 7.53 15.17 -5.60
C ALA A 198 8.07 16.44 -4.94
N CYS A 199 9.28 16.88 -5.31
CA CYS A 199 9.93 18.02 -4.69
C CYS A 199 9.42 19.35 -5.27
N PRO A 200 9.14 20.37 -4.43
CA PRO A 200 8.91 21.72 -4.92
C PRO A 200 10.10 22.20 -5.77
N PRO A 201 9.86 22.83 -6.93
CA PRO A 201 10.94 23.20 -7.86
C PRO A 201 12.04 24.08 -7.25
N ASP A 202 11.70 24.94 -6.32
CA ASP A 202 12.61 25.82 -5.60
C ASP A 202 13.50 25.10 -4.56
N LEU A 203 13.14 23.88 -4.17
CA LEU A 203 13.87 23.06 -3.21
C LEU A 203 14.65 21.90 -3.86
N LEU A 204 14.52 21.69 -5.16
CA LEU A 204 15.12 20.54 -5.83
C LEU A 204 16.64 20.54 -5.74
N ASP A 205 17.31 21.69 -5.98
CA ASP A 205 18.76 21.80 -5.90
C ASP A 205 19.28 21.51 -4.50
N GLU A 206 18.65 22.06 -3.47
CA GLU A 206 19.01 21.79 -2.08
C GLU A 206 18.83 20.31 -1.73
N SER A 207 17.73 19.71 -2.17
CA SER A 207 17.44 18.31 -1.94
C SER A 207 18.45 17.38 -2.59
N LEU A 208 18.87 17.67 -3.81
CA LEU A 208 19.92 16.94 -4.52
C LEU A 208 21.28 17.07 -3.81
N ASP A 209 21.64 18.28 -3.36
CA ASP A 209 22.89 18.51 -2.63
C ASP A 209 22.91 17.80 -1.26
N ARG A 210 21.77 17.65 -0.61
CA ARG A 210 21.63 16.87 0.64
C ARG A 210 21.78 15.38 0.37
N LEU A 211 21.14 14.86 -0.67
CA LEU A 211 21.19 13.43 -1.02
C LEU A 211 22.57 12.97 -1.47
N ARG A 212 23.36 13.82 -2.14
CA ARG A 212 24.76 13.49 -2.49
C ARG A 212 25.63 13.16 -1.28
N LYS A 213 25.24 13.63 -0.08
CA LYS A 213 25.97 13.42 1.17
C LYS A 213 25.51 12.17 1.92
N VAL A 214 24.43 11.55 1.47
CA VAL A 214 23.87 10.35 2.09
C VAL A 214 24.28 9.13 1.27
N ALA A 215 24.79 8.09 1.94
CA ALA A 215 25.14 6.82 1.30
C ALA A 215 23.93 6.28 0.52
N GLY A 216 24.15 5.77 -0.67
CA GLY A 216 23.09 5.14 -1.46
C GLY A 216 22.61 3.86 -0.80
N THR A 217 21.37 3.45 -1.07
CA THR A 217 20.79 2.21 -0.54
C THR A 217 21.58 0.95 -0.88
N ALA A 218 22.41 0.97 -1.92
CA ALA A 218 23.35 -0.11 -2.26
C ALA A 218 24.39 -0.36 -1.17
N ASP A 219 24.74 0.67 -0.37
CA ASP A 219 25.76 0.58 0.70
C ASP A 219 25.16 0.07 2.02
N VAL A 220 23.84 -0.03 2.15
CA VAL A 220 23.15 -0.41 3.39
C VAL A 220 22.87 -1.92 3.44
N THR A 221 23.07 -2.63 2.34
CA THR A 221 22.79 -4.08 2.20
C THR A 221 24.02 -4.98 2.38
N THR A 222 25.14 -4.44 2.82
CA THR A 222 26.35 -5.19 3.22
C THR A 222 26.47 -5.24 4.79
#